data_d5b74a53ee17be65dc9e474c3cc3682a
#
_entry.id   d5b74a53ee17be65dc9e474c3cc3682a
#
_cell.length_a   1.000
_cell.length_b   1.000
_cell.length_c   1.000
_cell.angle_alpha   90.00
_cell.angle_beta   90.00
_cell.angle_gamma   90.00
#
_symmetry.space_group_name_H-M   'P 1'
#
loop_
_entity.id
_entity.type
_entity.pdbx_description
1 polymer ?
#
loop_
_entity_poly.entity_id
_entity_poly.type
_entity_poly.pdbx_seq_one_letter_code
_entity_poly.pdbx_strand_id
1 'polypeptide(L)'
;MNLKLSNDIKAEAQRLGFFACGIARAERVDEATQKHVRSWLGDKKYAGMEYMNNNTEKRLDPRLLMPGLKSIVSFAINYTPHSFIPEDEYQLAAYAYGLDYHDVVKAKLRQLASNLHFVPAEPEGEPILQTEYPRFRIFCDTAPVLERYWAAKAGLGWIGKNRQLIIPKAGSMFFL
;
A
#
# COMPACT_ATOMS: atom_id res chain seq x y z
N MET A 1 1.00 17.78 9.87
CA MET A 1 0.64 17.33 8.50
C MET A 1 0.06 18.55 7.77
N ASN A 2 0.48 18.81 6.53
CA ASN A 2 -0.06 19.92 5.73
C ASN A 2 -1.46 19.56 5.25
N LEU A 3 -2.49 20.20 5.79
CA LEU A 3 -3.90 19.90 5.50
C LEU A 3 -4.24 20.12 4.03
N LYS A 4 -3.70 21.16 3.41
CA LYS A 4 -3.91 21.46 1.99
C LYS A 4 -3.40 20.31 1.13
N LEU A 5 -2.14 19.94 1.29
CA LEU A 5 -1.54 18.83 0.53
C LEU A 5 -2.31 17.51 0.73
N SER A 6 -2.77 17.23 1.94
CA SER A 6 -3.57 16.03 2.21
C SER A 6 -4.90 16.02 1.45
N ASN A 7 -5.55 17.18 1.34
CA ASN A 7 -6.80 17.30 0.56
C ASN A 7 -6.54 17.21 -0.94
N ASP A 8 -5.45 17.80 -1.42
CA ASP A 8 -5.06 17.74 -2.84
C ASP A 8 -4.77 16.28 -3.27
N ILE A 9 -4.04 15.52 -2.43
CA ILE A 9 -3.79 14.09 -2.66
C ILE A 9 -5.11 13.29 -2.75
N LYS A 10 -6.03 13.51 -1.81
CA LYS A 10 -7.31 12.80 -1.79
C LYS A 10 -8.19 13.14 -2.99
N ALA A 11 -8.25 14.41 -3.35
CA ALA A 11 -9.02 14.86 -4.51
C ALA A 11 -8.46 14.27 -5.81
N GLU A 12 -7.14 14.28 -5.97
CA GLU A 12 -6.50 13.71 -7.15
C GLU A 12 -6.63 12.19 -7.21
N ALA A 13 -6.56 11.51 -6.07
CA ALA A 13 -6.82 10.08 -5.99
C ALA A 13 -8.25 9.73 -6.48
N GLN A 14 -9.24 10.47 -6.02
CA GLN A 14 -10.63 10.31 -6.47
C GLN A 14 -10.76 10.55 -7.98
N ARG A 15 -10.14 11.60 -8.50
CA ARG A 15 -10.15 11.93 -9.95
C ARG A 15 -9.54 10.80 -10.80
N LEU A 16 -8.52 10.13 -10.29
CA LEU A 16 -7.85 8.99 -10.95
C LEU A 16 -8.59 7.66 -10.75
N GLY A 17 -9.73 7.66 -10.05
CA GLY A 17 -10.57 6.48 -9.86
C GLY A 17 -10.13 5.56 -8.73
N PHE A 18 -9.32 6.04 -7.77
CA PHE A 18 -9.16 5.33 -6.51
C PHE A 18 -10.45 5.41 -5.70
N PHE A 19 -10.86 4.28 -5.14
CA PHE A 19 -12.06 4.20 -4.30
C PHE A 19 -11.89 4.95 -2.97
N ALA A 20 -10.72 4.82 -2.37
CA ALA A 20 -10.40 5.49 -1.11
C ALA A 20 -8.92 5.83 -1.05
N CYS A 21 -8.61 6.87 -0.27
CA CYS A 21 -7.25 7.32 0.02
C CYS A 21 -7.16 7.75 1.49
N GLY A 22 -6.18 7.21 2.19
CA GLY A 22 -5.90 7.54 3.59
C GLY A 22 -4.44 7.89 3.81
N ILE A 23 -4.15 8.70 4.83
CA ILE A 23 -2.80 9.18 5.13
C ILE A 23 -2.49 8.90 6.60
N ALA A 24 -1.44 8.13 6.83
CA ALA A 24 -0.91 7.86 8.16
C ALA A 24 0.45 8.54 8.36
N ARG A 25 0.79 8.86 9.61
CA ARG A 25 2.14 9.26 9.96
C ARG A 25 3.10 8.07 9.79
N ALA A 26 4.26 8.32 9.20
CA ALA A 26 5.30 7.30 9.11
C ALA A 26 5.98 7.13 10.47
N GLU A 27 5.87 5.96 11.02
CA GLU A 27 6.45 5.57 12.30
C GLU A 27 6.75 4.07 12.30
N ARG A 28 7.48 3.58 13.29
CA ARG A 28 7.61 2.16 13.51
C ARG A 28 6.23 1.57 13.85
N VAL A 29 5.91 0.39 13.33
CA VAL A 29 4.63 -0.28 13.66
C VAL A 29 4.53 -0.56 15.16
N ASP A 30 3.32 -0.64 15.69
CA ASP A 30 3.08 -0.86 17.11
C ASP A 30 3.70 -2.18 17.63
N GLU A 31 3.95 -2.25 18.94
CA GLU A 31 4.63 -3.39 19.57
C GLU A 31 3.88 -4.71 19.39
N ALA A 32 2.56 -4.70 19.42
CA ALA A 32 1.76 -5.91 19.25
C ALA A 32 1.94 -6.47 17.84
N THR A 33 1.92 -5.61 16.83
CA THR A 33 2.19 -5.98 15.43
C THR A 33 3.62 -6.47 15.26
N GLN A 34 4.61 -5.79 15.85
CA GLN A 34 6.02 -6.24 15.82
C GLN A 34 6.18 -7.64 16.40
N LYS A 35 5.62 -7.87 17.59
CA LYS A 35 5.66 -9.17 18.26
C LYS A 35 5.02 -10.26 17.41
N HIS A 36 3.86 -9.97 16.83
CA HIS A 36 3.15 -10.91 15.96
C HIS A 36 3.97 -11.28 14.72
N VAL A 37 4.53 -10.29 14.00
CA VAL A 37 5.35 -10.52 12.80
C VAL A 37 6.59 -11.33 13.15
N ARG A 38 7.31 -10.99 14.22
CA ARG A 38 8.50 -11.73 14.65
C ARG A 38 8.20 -13.16 15.05
N SER A 39 7.12 -13.39 15.81
CA SER A 39 6.67 -14.75 16.16
C SER A 39 6.32 -15.55 14.92
N TRP A 40 5.56 -14.97 13.99
CA TRP A 40 5.17 -15.61 12.74
C TRP A 40 6.39 -16.02 11.89
N LEU A 41 7.40 -15.16 11.81
CA LEU A 41 8.67 -15.45 11.13
C LEU A 41 9.47 -16.51 11.89
N GLY A 42 9.60 -16.40 13.21
CA GLY A 42 10.31 -17.38 14.05
C GLY A 42 9.72 -18.78 13.97
N ASP A 43 8.40 -18.87 13.89
CA ASP A 43 7.66 -20.13 13.72
C ASP A 43 7.68 -20.65 12.26
N LYS A 44 8.39 -19.97 11.35
CA LYS A 44 8.48 -20.30 9.91
C LYS A 44 7.11 -20.49 9.23
N LYS A 45 6.11 -19.71 9.66
CA LYS A 45 4.73 -19.81 9.13
C LYS A 45 4.60 -19.30 7.68
N TYR A 46 5.68 -18.86 7.07
CA TYR A 46 5.77 -18.44 5.67
C TYR A 46 5.99 -19.63 4.69
N ALA A 47 6.06 -20.86 5.21
CA ALA A 47 6.33 -22.08 4.43
C ALA A 47 7.59 -21.93 3.52
N GLY A 48 7.46 -22.16 2.21
CA GLY A 48 8.58 -22.00 1.26
C GLY A 48 8.84 -20.57 0.79
N MET A 49 8.15 -19.55 1.34
CA MET A 49 8.32 -18.15 0.94
C MET A 49 9.45 -17.47 1.74
N GLU A 50 10.69 -17.93 1.54
CA GLU A 50 11.86 -17.45 2.32
C GLU A 50 12.09 -15.93 2.21
N TYR A 51 11.66 -15.30 1.12
CA TYR A 51 11.73 -13.84 0.95
C TYR A 51 10.95 -13.07 2.04
N MET A 52 9.98 -13.70 2.70
CA MET A 52 9.22 -13.08 3.79
C MET A 52 10.09 -12.79 5.02
N ASN A 53 11.17 -13.56 5.22
CA ASN A 53 12.13 -13.35 6.29
C ASN A 53 13.12 -12.21 6.00
N ASN A 54 13.20 -11.79 4.74
CA ASN A 54 14.09 -10.71 4.34
C ASN A 54 13.51 -9.33 4.72
N ASN A 55 14.43 -8.39 5.03
CA ASN A 55 14.08 -7.00 5.29
C ASN A 55 13.05 -6.79 6.41
N THR A 56 13.05 -7.64 7.44
CA THR A 56 12.11 -7.57 8.57
C THR A 56 12.09 -6.19 9.22
N GLU A 57 13.25 -5.57 9.47
CA GLU A 57 13.30 -4.23 10.07
C GLU A 57 12.69 -3.16 9.17
N LYS A 58 12.92 -3.20 7.85
CA LYS A 58 12.27 -2.29 6.89
C LYS A 58 10.74 -2.49 6.86
N ARG A 59 10.28 -3.73 7.03
CA ARG A 59 8.84 -4.05 7.13
C ARG A 59 8.21 -3.48 8.39
N LEU A 60 8.96 -3.48 9.49
CA LEU A 60 8.50 -2.96 10.77
C LEU A 60 8.71 -1.44 10.94
N ASP A 61 9.59 -0.86 10.13
CA ASP A 61 9.85 0.57 10.14
C ASP A 61 10.03 1.10 8.71
N PRO A 62 8.99 1.61 8.08
CA PRO A 62 9.05 2.08 6.69
C PRO A 62 9.97 3.29 6.49
N ARG A 63 10.38 3.98 7.56
CA ARG A 63 11.35 5.08 7.48
C ARG A 63 12.73 4.59 7.02
N LEU A 64 13.01 3.28 7.17
CA LEU A 64 14.22 2.64 6.65
C LEU A 64 14.18 2.42 5.14
N LEU A 65 13.01 2.48 4.51
CA LEU A 65 12.86 2.41 3.05
C LEU A 65 13.13 3.74 2.37
N MET A 66 12.87 4.85 3.07
CA MET A 66 13.04 6.19 2.54
C MET A 66 13.45 7.13 3.68
N PRO A 67 14.72 7.56 3.72
CA PRO A 67 15.19 8.52 4.72
C PRO A 67 14.36 9.82 4.69
N GLY A 68 13.95 10.29 5.87
CA GLY A 68 13.14 11.50 5.99
C GLY A 68 11.64 11.30 5.71
N LEU A 69 11.18 10.06 5.54
CA LEU A 69 9.75 9.75 5.35
C LEU A 69 8.90 10.34 6.48
N LYS A 70 7.86 11.09 6.11
CA LYS A 70 6.94 11.74 7.06
C LYS A 70 5.58 11.05 7.10
N SER A 71 5.12 10.56 5.96
CA SER A 71 3.76 10.05 5.81
C SER A 71 3.74 8.83 4.88
N ILE A 72 2.79 7.94 5.14
CA ILE A 72 2.42 6.84 4.25
C ILE A 72 1.02 7.16 3.75
N VAL A 73 0.85 7.10 2.44
CA VAL A 73 -0.43 7.29 1.79
C VAL A 73 -0.87 5.94 1.25
N SER A 74 -1.98 5.43 1.75
CA SER A 74 -2.58 4.19 1.29
C SER A 74 -3.75 4.50 0.36
N PHE A 75 -3.79 3.78 -0.75
CA PHE A 75 -4.85 3.90 -1.74
C PHE A 75 -5.58 2.57 -1.85
N ALA A 76 -6.87 2.62 -2.19
CA ALA A 76 -7.67 1.43 -2.45
C ALA A 76 -8.30 1.51 -3.84
N ILE A 77 -8.07 0.48 -4.67
CA ILE A 77 -8.74 0.31 -5.96
C ILE A 77 -9.64 -0.92 -5.86
N ASN A 78 -10.93 -0.74 -6.12
CA ASN A 78 -11.86 -1.87 -6.17
C ASN A 78 -11.59 -2.71 -7.43
N TYR A 79 -11.53 -4.04 -7.25
CA TYR A 79 -11.36 -4.99 -8.35
C TYR A 79 -12.58 -5.92 -8.53
N THR A 80 -13.71 -5.58 -7.92
CA THR A 80 -14.94 -6.34 -8.13
C THR A 80 -15.29 -6.30 -9.61
N PRO A 81 -15.38 -7.44 -10.31
CA PRO A 81 -15.71 -7.46 -11.73
C PRO A 81 -17.18 -7.10 -11.94
N HIS A 82 -17.50 -6.55 -13.09
CA HIS A 82 -18.89 -6.29 -13.51
C HIS A 82 -19.70 -7.57 -13.71
N SER A 83 -19.03 -8.64 -14.16
CA SER A 83 -19.58 -9.98 -14.31
C SER A 83 -18.55 -11.02 -13.86
N PHE A 84 -19.02 -12.04 -13.18
CA PHE A 84 -18.20 -13.21 -12.84
C PHE A 84 -18.25 -14.24 -13.97
N ILE A 85 -17.22 -15.09 -14.04
CA ILE A 85 -17.22 -16.27 -14.91
C ILE A 85 -18.39 -17.15 -14.49
N PRO A 86 -19.17 -17.72 -15.44
CA PRO A 86 -20.24 -18.66 -15.13
C PRO A 86 -19.79 -19.78 -14.19
N GLU A 87 -20.67 -20.23 -13.28
CA GLU A 87 -20.29 -21.21 -12.24
C GLU A 87 -19.88 -22.58 -12.80
N ASP A 88 -20.34 -22.91 -14.00
CA ASP A 88 -20.03 -24.15 -14.74
C ASP A 88 -18.74 -24.08 -15.54
N GLU A 89 -18.03 -22.94 -15.53
CA GLU A 89 -16.74 -22.75 -16.17
C GLU A 89 -15.59 -22.74 -15.15
N TYR A 90 -14.33 -22.83 -15.66
CA TYR A 90 -13.14 -22.70 -14.82
C TYR A 90 -13.09 -21.35 -14.13
N GLN A 91 -13.02 -21.36 -12.80
CA GLN A 91 -13.01 -20.16 -11.99
C GLN A 91 -11.60 -19.59 -11.84
N LEU A 92 -11.44 -18.32 -12.14
CA LEU A 92 -10.24 -17.54 -11.82
C LEU A 92 -10.52 -16.63 -10.61
N ALA A 93 -9.48 -16.30 -9.86
CA ALA A 93 -9.61 -15.30 -8.80
C ALA A 93 -9.96 -13.93 -9.39
N ALA A 94 -10.96 -13.25 -8.84
CA ALA A 94 -11.47 -11.99 -9.37
C ALA A 94 -10.39 -10.90 -9.54
N TYR A 95 -9.37 -10.90 -8.69
CA TYR A 95 -8.26 -9.96 -8.78
C TYR A 95 -7.40 -10.16 -10.04
N ALA A 96 -7.46 -11.34 -10.66
CA ALA A 96 -6.70 -11.68 -11.87
C ALA A 96 -7.45 -11.36 -13.17
N TYR A 97 -8.64 -10.75 -13.09
CA TYR A 97 -9.38 -10.34 -14.27
C TYR A 97 -8.75 -9.07 -14.89
N GLY A 98 -8.47 -9.11 -16.17
CA GLY A 98 -8.00 -7.96 -16.94
C GLY A 98 -6.47 -7.80 -16.96
N LEU A 99 -6.02 -6.55 -16.93
CA LEU A 99 -4.61 -6.20 -16.95
C LEU A 99 -3.91 -6.48 -15.62
N ASP A 100 -2.58 -6.63 -15.64
CA ASP A 100 -1.79 -6.73 -14.41
C ASP A 100 -2.02 -5.49 -13.54
N TYR A 101 -2.61 -5.71 -12.37
CA TYR A 101 -2.94 -4.62 -11.44
C TYR A 101 -1.70 -3.88 -10.93
N HIS A 102 -0.54 -4.53 -10.86
CA HIS A 102 0.70 -3.87 -10.47
C HIS A 102 1.05 -2.72 -11.43
N ASP A 103 0.86 -2.94 -12.71
CA ASP A 103 1.12 -1.91 -13.73
C ASP A 103 0.06 -0.82 -13.70
N VAL A 104 -1.21 -1.20 -13.59
CA VAL A 104 -2.34 -0.26 -13.52
C VAL A 104 -2.22 0.66 -12.30
N VAL A 105 -2.00 0.09 -11.11
CA VAL A 105 -1.87 0.84 -9.86
C VAL A 105 -0.65 1.76 -9.91
N LYS A 106 0.52 1.24 -10.29
CA LYS A 106 1.75 2.03 -10.39
C LYS A 106 1.64 3.16 -11.42
N ALA A 107 0.97 2.94 -12.56
CA ALA A 107 0.74 3.99 -13.56
C ALA A 107 -0.11 5.13 -12.98
N LYS A 108 -1.23 4.80 -12.32
CA LYS A 108 -2.10 5.79 -11.66
C LYS A 108 -1.37 6.57 -10.57
N LEU A 109 -0.55 5.89 -9.75
CA LEU A 109 0.21 6.54 -8.68
C LEU A 109 1.32 7.45 -9.21
N ARG A 110 2.00 7.08 -10.32
CA ARG A 110 2.94 7.96 -11.01
C ARG A 110 2.26 9.19 -11.59
N GLN A 111 1.07 9.04 -12.16
CA GLN A 111 0.27 10.15 -12.66
C GLN A 111 -0.15 11.10 -11.54
N LEU A 112 -0.61 10.57 -10.40
CA LEU A 112 -0.94 11.35 -9.20
C LEU A 112 0.27 12.15 -8.74
N ALA A 113 1.41 11.51 -8.61
CA ALA A 113 2.65 12.16 -8.17
C ALA A 113 3.07 13.27 -9.14
N SER A 114 3.01 13.03 -10.46
CA SER A 114 3.31 14.02 -11.49
C SER A 114 2.37 15.23 -11.41
N ASN A 115 1.06 14.99 -11.29
CA ASN A 115 0.06 16.07 -11.23
C ASN A 115 0.20 16.94 -9.98
N LEU A 116 0.73 16.37 -8.90
CA LEU A 116 1.01 17.10 -7.65
C LEU A 116 2.47 17.57 -7.53
N HIS A 117 3.24 17.48 -8.62
CA HIS A 117 4.64 17.88 -8.68
C HIS A 117 5.55 17.17 -7.66
N PHE A 118 5.26 15.91 -7.32
CA PHE A 118 6.12 15.12 -6.47
C PHE A 118 7.33 14.63 -7.24
N VAL A 119 8.48 14.53 -6.55
CA VAL A 119 9.74 14.09 -7.13
C VAL A 119 10.05 12.68 -6.64
N PRO A 120 10.46 11.73 -7.51
CA PRO A 120 10.92 10.42 -7.09
C PRO A 120 12.06 10.56 -6.06
N ALA A 121 12.01 9.74 -5.01
CA ALA A 121 13.12 9.67 -4.07
C ALA A 121 14.28 8.92 -4.71
N GLU A 122 15.48 9.27 -4.29
CA GLU A 122 16.72 8.66 -4.73
C GLU A 122 16.75 7.15 -4.41
N PRO A 123 17.44 6.34 -5.21
CA PRO A 123 17.72 4.95 -4.87
C PRO A 123 18.38 4.79 -3.50
N GLU A 124 18.25 3.62 -2.90
CA GLU A 124 18.89 3.33 -1.61
C GLU A 124 20.41 3.44 -1.72
N GLY A 125 21.02 4.27 -0.85
CA GLY A 125 22.46 4.53 -0.84
C GLY A 125 22.91 5.78 -1.59
N GLU A 126 22.04 6.38 -2.38
CA GLU A 126 22.35 7.64 -3.07
C GLU A 126 22.19 8.87 -2.16
N PRO A 127 22.95 9.95 -2.40
CA PRO A 127 22.80 11.20 -1.66
C PRO A 127 21.39 11.78 -1.77
N ILE A 128 20.87 12.27 -0.66
CA ILE A 128 19.55 12.91 -0.64
C ILE A 128 19.64 14.28 -1.30
N LEU A 129 19.01 14.45 -2.45
CA LEU A 129 18.93 15.74 -3.12
C LEU A 129 17.98 16.69 -2.38
N GLN A 130 18.39 17.94 -2.22
CA GLN A 130 17.50 18.98 -1.73
C GLN A 130 16.53 19.37 -2.84
N THR A 131 15.23 19.38 -2.51
CA THR A 131 14.16 19.80 -3.43
C THR A 131 13.08 20.53 -2.66
N GLU A 132 12.45 21.51 -3.30
CA GLU A 132 11.27 22.21 -2.78
C GLU A 132 10.01 21.34 -2.83
N TYR A 133 10.02 20.30 -3.65
CA TYR A 133 8.88 19.41 -3.86
C TYR A 133 8.94 18.19 -2.95
N PRO A 134 7.77 17.67 -2.52
CA PRO A 134 7.71 16.42 -1.75
C PRO A 134 8.29 15.26 -2.54
N ARG A 135 9.12 14.44 -1.90
CA ARG A 135 9.65 13.21 -2.49
C ARG A 135 8.72 12.04 -2.21
N PHE A 136 8.72 11.06 -3.11
CA PHE A 136 7.88 9.87 -2.98
C PHE A 136 8.56 8.59 -3.44
N ARG A 137 8.07 7.48 -2.94
CA ARG A 137 8.28 6.12 -3.47
C ARG A 137 6.94 5.43 -3.60
N ILE A 138 6.78 4.63 -4.66
CA ILE A 138 5.55 3.87 -4.94
C ILE A 138 5.83 2.39 -4.68
N PHE A 139 4.92 1.75 -3.98
CA PHE A 139 4.92 0.31 -3.73
C PHE A 139 3.55 -0.26 -4.08
N CYS A 140 3.55 -1.49 -4.58
CA CYS A 140 2.36 -2.30 -4.81
C CYS A 140 2.83 -3.75 -4.74
N ASP A 141 2.62 -4.43 -3.63
CA ASP A 141 3.01 -5.81 -3.30
C ASP A 141 4.52 -6.16 -3.40
N THR A 142 5.35 -5.29 -3.94
CA THR A 142 6.75 -5.58 -4.30
C THR A 142 7.78 -5.11 -3.28
N ALA A 143 7.35 -4.60 -2.12
CA ALA A 143 8.24 -4.07 -1.09
C ALA A 143 7.92 -4.66 0.30
N PRO A 144 8.89 -4.62 1.24
CA PRO A 144 8.65 -5.07 2.61
C PRO A 144 7.83 -4.03 3.38
N VAL A 145 6.58 -3.83 2.97
CA VAL A 145 5.60 -2.92 3.57
C VAL A 145 4.41 -3.72 4.06
N LEU A 146 3.89 -3.41 5.24
CA LEU A 146 2.65 -3.99 5.76
C LEU A 146 1.44 -3.18 5.25
N GLU A 147 1.10 -3.32 3.96
CA GLU A 147 0.14 -2.47 3.27
C GLU A 147 -1.22 -2.43 3.98
N ARG A 148 -1.78 -3.58 4.35
CA ARG A 148 -3.05 -3.66 5.09
C ARG A 148 -3.00 -2.98 6.46
N TYR A 149 -1.87 -3.09 7.16
CA TYR A 149 -1.66 -2.39 8.43
C TYR A 149 -1.71 -0.87 8.22
N TRP A 150 -0.98 -0.38 7.23
CA TRP A 150 -0.93 1.05 6.94
C TRP A 150 -2.26 1.59 6.42
N ALA A 151 -2.98 0.83 5.62
CA ALA A 151 -4.32 1.18 5.16
C ALA A 151 -5.32 1.28 6.33
N ALA A 152 -5.27 0.34 7.28
CA ALA A 152 -6.06 0.41 8.50
C ALA A 152 -5.65 1.61 9.38
N LYS A 153 -4.34 1.83 9.56
CA LYS A 153 -3.79 2.98 10.31
C LYS A 153 -4.17 4.31 9.68
N ALA A 154 -4.29 4.37 8.35
CA ALA A 154 -4.73 5.54 7.59
C ALA A 154 -6.26 5.75 7.61
N GLY A 155 -7.01 4.88 8.28
CA GLY A 155 -8.44 4.99 8.47
C GLY A 155 -9.30 4.50 7.30
N LEU A 156 -8.76 3.70 6.38
CA LEU A 156 -9.54 3.13 5.27
C LEU A 156 -10.52 2.06 5.73
N GLY A 157 -10.20 1.34 6.81
CA GLY A 157 -11.01 0.26 7.33
C GLY A 157 -10.29 -0.51 8.44
N TRP A 158 -10.60 -1.79 8.59
CA TRP A 158 -9.96 -2.67 9.57
C TRP A 158 -9.55 -4.00 8.94
N ILE A 159 -8.61 -4.69 9.56
CA ILE A 159 -8.20 -6.03 9.13
C ILE A 159 -9.19 -7.06 9.69
N GLY A 160 -9.89 -7.75 8.80
CA GLY A 160 -10.86 -8.77 9.15
C GLY A 160 -10.23 -10.11 9.58
N LYS A 161 -11.06 -11.05 10.05
CA LYS A 161 -10.63 -12.42 10.35
C LYS A 161 -10.10 -13.16 9.12
N ASN A 162 -10.57 -12.78 7.92
CA ASN A 162 -10.07 -13.26 6.63
C ASN A 162 -8.70 -12.68 6.23
N ARG A 163 -8.08 -11.88 7.10
CA ARG A 163 -6.79 -11.20 6.87
C ARG A 163 -6.80 -10.14 5.78
N GLN A 164 -7.97 -9.78 5.24
CA GLN A 164 -8.10 -8.69 4.28
C GLN A 164 -8.46 -7.38 4.97
N LEU A 165 -8.15 -6.25 4.33
CA LEU A 165 -8.71 -4.96 4.74
C LEU A 165 -10.20 -4.95 4.39
N ILE A 166 -11.03 -4.65 5.36
CA ILE A 166 -12.48 -4.47 5.15
C ILE A 166 -12.77 -2.97 5.19
N ILE A 167 -13.22 -2.43 4.06
CA ILE A 167 -13.65 -1.04 3.95
C ILE A 167 -15.16 -0.97 4.25
N PRO A 168 -15.60 -0.10 5.18
CA PRO A 168 -17.01 -0.01 5.56
C PRO A 168 -17.93 0.12 4.35
N LYS A 169 -19.00 -0.68 4.33
CA LYS A 169 -20.01 -0.70 3.27
C LYS A 169 -19.53 -1.10 1.87
N ALA A 170 -18.23 -1.39 1.70
CA ALA A 170 -17.64 -1.71 0.40
C ALA A 170 -16.98 -3.10 0.34
N GLY A 171 -16.76 -3.74 1.51
CA GLY A 171 -16.19 -5.10 1.57
C GLY A 171 -14.68 -5.11 1.52
N SER A 172 -14.09 -6.16 0.92
CA SER A 172 -12.64 -6.42 0.96
C SER A 172 -11.98 -6.66 -0.41
N MET A 173 -12.70 -6.44 -1.50
CA MET A 173 -12.16 -6.64 -2.86
C MET A 173 -11.40 -5.40 -3.35
N PHE A 174 -10.25 -5.13 -2.73
CA PHE A 174 -9.42 -3.96 -3.00
C PHE A 174 -7.95 -4.32 -3.15
N PHE A 175 -7.30 -3.76 -4.17
CA PHE A 175 -5.84 -3.56 -4.18
C PHE A 175 -5.50 -2.37 -3.29
N LEU A 176 -4.35 -2.45 -2.58
CA LEU A 176 -3.87 -1.44 -1.65
C LEU A 176 -2.54 -0.84 -2.11
#